data_ce33d7c92814012062dca6841bfde118
#
_entry.id   ce33d7c92814012062dca6841bfde118
#
_cell.length_a   1.000
_cell.length_b   1.000
_cell.length_c   1.000
_cell.angle_alpha   90.00
_cell.angle_beta   90.00
_cell.angle_gamma   90.00
#
_symmetry.space_group_name_H-M   'P 1'
#
loop_
_entity.id
_entity.type
_entity.pdbx_description
1 polymer ?
#
loop_
_entity_poly.entity_id
_entity_poly.type
_entity_poly.pdbx_seq_one_letter_code
_entity_poly.pdbx_strand_id
1 'polypeptide(L)'
;MRSIAIREELTDEWQQHGVKEHKEYSILTAEIAKATFGITPSEHKAVKSLKSQNLRDHMTDLELIFSMLGEAATTEMVKANHPIGFVENKKTAQQGGKIAGDARKELEKKTQKKVVSPTNYLPEKKTKKIG
;
A
#
# COMPACT_ATOMS: atom_id res chain seq x y z
N MET A 1 5.91 3.24 -14.86
CA MET A 1 5.29 2.02 -14.34
C MET A 1 3.92 2.32 -13.79
N ARG A 2 3.03 1.34 -13.90
CA ARG A 2 1.65 1.53 -13.44
C ARG A 2 1.56 1.81 -11.94
N SER A 3 2.42 1.17 -11.15
CA SER A 3 2.44 1.39 -9.71
C SER A 3 2.72 2.85 -9.36
N ILE A 4 3.65 3.47 -10.06
CA ILE A 4 3.99 4.88 -9.84
C ILE A 4 2.82 5.76 -10.25
N ALA A 5 2.20 5.47 -11.40
CA ALA A 5 1.09 6.26 -11.92
C ALA A 5 -0.11 6.19 -10.97
N ILE A 6 -0.40 5.01 -10.41
CA ILE A 6 -1.49 4.85 -9.46
C ILE A 6 -1.26 5.71 -8.22
N ARG A 7 -0.03 5.71 -7.70
CA ARG A 7 0.32 6.50 -6.52
C ARG A 7 0.22 8.00 -6.82
N GLU A 8 0.67 8.41 -8.00
CA GLU A 8 0.62 9.81 -8.38
C GLU A 8 -0.81 10.30 -8.53
N GLU A 9 -1.67 9.50 -9.12
CA GLU A 9 -3.08 9.87 -9.25
C GLU A 9 -3.71 10.06 -7.89
N LEU A 10 -3.45 9.17 -6.96
CA LEU A 10 -3.98 9.28 -5.61
C LEU A 10 -3.48 10.55 -4.92
N THR A 11 -2.19 10.84 -5.05
CA THR A 11 -1.61 12.04 -4.46
C THR A 11 -2.26 13.30 -5.02
N ASP A 12 -2.49 13.33 -6.33
CA ASP A 12 -3.15 14.46 -6.98
C ASP A 12 -4.57 14.63 -6.46
N GLU A 13 -5.32 13.54 -6.29
CA GLU A 13 -6.68 13.62 -5.76
C GLU A 13 -6.68 14.15 -4.32
N TRP A 14 -5.76 13.70 -3.51
CA TRP A 14 -5.65 14.21 -2.14
C TRP A 14 -5.39 15.71 -2.13
N GLN A 15 -4.50 16.17 -3.01
CA GLN A 15 -4.19 17.58 -3.10
C GLN A 15 -5.43 18.39 -3.45
N GLN A 16 -6.21 17.91 -4.41
CA GLN A 16 -7.45 18.59 -4.84
C GLN A 16 -8.53 18.55 -3.77
N HIS A 17 -8.43 17.66 -2.81
CA HIS A 17 -9.44 17.49 -1.76
C HIS A 17 -8.94 17.95 -0.40
N GLY A 18 -7.98 18.86 -0.39
CA GLY A 18 -7.63 19.59 0.83
C GLY A 18 -6.55 18.96 1.71
N VAL A 19 -5.87 17.94 1.23
CA VAL A 19 -4.70 17.41 1.96
C VAL A 19 -3.52 18.30 1.61
N LYS A 20 -2.86 18.87 2.61
CA LYS A 20 -1.91 19.95 2.37
C LYS A 20 -0.48 19.63 2.71
N GLU A 21 -0.24 19.02 3.87
CA GLU A 21 1.13 18.86 4.36
C GLU A 21 1.73 17.55 3.93
N HIS A 22 3.01 17.59 3.65
CA HIS A 22 3.75 16.42 3.19
C HIS A 22 3.57 15.23 4.12
N LYS A 23 3.61 15.47 5.44
CA LYS A 23 3.48 14.37 6.38
C LYS A 23 2.07 13.80 6.40
N GLU A 24 1.04 14.59 6.02
CA GLU A 24 -0.30 14.06 5.91
C GLU A 24 -0.39 13.00 4.81
N TYR A 25 0.28 13.25 3.67
CA TYR A 25 0.32 12.25 2.60
C TYR A 25 0.95 10.95 3.08
N SER A 26 2.02 11.05 3.84
CA SER A 26 2.68 9.86 4.39
C SER A 26 1.77 9.08 5.33
N ILE A 27 1.04 9.79 6.18
CA ILE A 27 0.12 9.16 7.12
C ILE A 27 -1.01 8.46 6.36
N LEU A 28 -1.58 9.14 5.35
CA LEU A 28 -2.67 8.55 4.56
C LEU A 28 -2.20 7.30 3.82
N THR A 29 -1.01 7.36 3.24
CA THR A 29 -0.43 6.21 2.55
C THR A 29 -0.25 5.04 3.52
N ALA A 30 0.23 5.32 4.73
CA ALA A 30 0.42 4.29 5.75
C ALA A 30 -0.92 3.70 6.21
N GLU A 31 -1.99 4.51 6.25
CA GLU A 31 -3.31 3.99 6.61
C GLU A 31 -3.83 3.00 5.58
N ILE A 32 -3.62 3.31 4.30
CA ILE A 32 -4.00 2.36 3.24
C ILE A 32 -3.23 1.05 3.40
N ALA A 33 -1.92 1.15 3.61
CA ALA A 33 -1.08 -0.03 3.76
C ALA A 33 -1.48 -0.87 4.96
N LYS A 34 -1.75 -0.22 6.08
CA LYS A 34 -2.14 -0.91 7.31
C LYS A 34 -3.48 -1.64 7.11
N ALA A 35 -4.44 -1.01 6.46
CA ALA A 35 -5.72 -1.64 6.20
C ALA A 35 -5.58 -2.78 5.20
N THR A 36 -4.68 -2.63 4.23
CA THR A 36 -4.46 -3.64 3.20
C THR A 36 -3.80 -4.90 3.79
N PHE A 37 -2.73 -4.72 4.54
CA PHE A 37 -1.89 -5.83 4.99
C PHE A 37 -2.09 -6.23 6.45
N GLY A 38 -2.82 -5.43 7.22
CA GLY A 38 -3.00 -5.69 8.64
C GLY A 38 -1.80 -5.33 9.50
N ILE A 39 -0.76 -4.78 8.91
CA ILE A 39 0.43 -4.32 9.62
C ILE A 39 0.87 -2.98 9.05
N THR A 40 1.63 -2.23 9.83
CA THR A 40 2.14 -0.94 9.37
C THR A 40 3.26 -1.13 8.35
N PRO A 41 3.56 -0.11 7.54
CA PRO A 41 4.71 -0.21 6.63
C PRO A 41 6.01 -0.51 7.36
N SER A 42 6.19 0.02 8.57
CA SER A 42 7.38 -0.26 9.36
C SER A 42 7.47 -1.74 9.73
N GLU A 43 6.34 -2.32 10.15
CA GLU A 43 6.28 -3.73 10.47
C GLU A 43 6.51 -4.60 9.22
N HIS A 44 5.98 -4.16 8.08
CA HIS A 44 6.16 -4.87 6.82
C HIS A 44 7.64 -4.88 6.42
N LYS A 45 8.32 -3.73 6.59
CA LYS A 45 9.76 -3.67 6.35
C LYS A 45 10.52 -4.63 7.27
N ALA A 46 10.12 -4.71 8.53
CA ALA A 46 10.77 -5.61 9.48
C ALA A 46 10.65 -7.07 9.05
N VAL A 47 9.48 -7.46 8.52
CA VAL A 47 9.29 -8.82 8.01
C VAL A 47 10.30 -9.15 6.91
N LYS A 48 10.64 -8.16 6.08
CA LYS A 48 11.57 -8.36 4.97
C LYS A 48 13.02 -8.04 5.34
N SER A 49 13.28 -7.73 6.60
CA SER A 49 14.62 -7.36 7.08
C SER A 49 15.17 -6.12 6.39
N LEU A 50 14.27 -5.19 6.07
CA LEU A 50 14.67 -3.91 5.48
C LEU A 50 14.88 -2.86 6.56
N LYS A 51 15.72 -1.89 6.31
CA LYS A 51 15.96 -0.76 7.21
C LYS A 51 15.47 0.52 6.57
N SER A 52 16.31 1.16 5.76
CA SER A 52 15.95 2.40 5.10
C SER A 52 15.54 2.20 3.64
N GLN A 53 15.62 0.97 3.15
CA GLN A 53 15.28 0.69 1.76
C GLN A 53 13.79 0.94 1.52
N ASN A 54 13.45 1.20 0.27
CA ASN A 54 12.09 1.43 -0.14
C ASN A 54 11.34 0.08 -0.12
N LEU A 55 10.32 -0.01 0.72
CA LEU A 55 9.56 -1.25 0.87
C LEU A 55 8.99 -1.73 -0.47
N ARG A 56 8.45 -0.79 -1.26
CA ARG A 56 7.75 -1.14 -2.49
C ARG A 56 8.67 -1.85 -3.49
N ASP A 57 9.94 -1.46 -3.52
CA ASP A 57 10.91 -2.09 -4.42
C ASP A 57 11.21 -3.54 -4.05
N HIS A 58 10.87 -3.93 -2.83
CA HIS A 58 11.15 -5.27 -2.33
C HIS A 58 9.90 -6.13 -2.16
N MET A 59 8.75 -5.62 -2.60
CA MET A 59 7.50 -6.37 -2.52
C MET A 59 7.44 -7.48 -3.55
N THR A 60 6.83 -8.60 -3.15
CA THR A 60 6.47 -9.64 -4.12
C THR A 60 5.36 -9.12 -5.01
N ASP A 61 5.07 -9.85 -6.09
CA ASP A 61 4.01 -9.45 -7.02
C ASP A 61 2.67 -9.28 -6.30
N LEU A 62 2.30 -10.24 -5.44
CA LEU A 62 1.02 -10.14 -4.73
C LEU A 62 0.99 -8.96 -3.78
N GLU A 63 2.09 -8.73 -3.06
CA GLU A 63 2.15 -7.57 -2.17
C GLU A 63 1.95 -6.28 -2.95
N LEU A 64 2.59 -6.18 -4.10
CA LEU A 64 2.47 -4.98 -4.94
C LEU A 64 1.05 -4.83 -5.48
N ILE A 65 0.45 -5.92 -5.95
CA ILE A 65 -0.90 -5.89 -6.50
C ILE A 65 -1.91 -5.44 -5.43
N PHE A 66 -1.80 -5.95 -4.21
CA PHE A 66 -2.72 -5.53 -3.15
C PHE A 66 -2.48 -4.08 -2.75
N SER A 67 -1.22 -3.61 -2.74
CA SER A 67 -0.94 -2.20 -2.51
C SER A 67 -1.62 -1.33 -3.56
N MET A 68 -1.50 -1.71 -4.83
CA MET A 68 -2.09 -0.96 -5.93
C MET A 68 -3.61 -0.97 -5.84
N LEU A 69 -4.20 -2.09 -5.46
CA LEU A 69 -5.65 -2.18 -5.30
C LEU A 69 -6.14 -1.22 -4.22
N GLY A 70 -5.48 -1.20 -3.06
CA GLY A 70 -5.86 -0.30 -1.98
C GLY A 70 -5.76 1.15 -2.39
N GLU A 71 -4.71 1.51 -3.12
CA GLU A 71 -4.50 2.87 -3.57
C GLU A 71 -5.50 3.26 -4.66
N ALA A 72 -5.73 2.39 -5.63
CA ALA A 72 -6.68 2.68 -6.70
C ALA A 72 -8.12 2.77 -6.17
N ALA A 73 -8.48 1.88 -5.23
CA ALA A 73 -9.80 1.94 -4.61
C ALA A 73 -9.99 3.24 -3.85
N THR A 74 -8.95 3.68 -3.12
CA THR A 74 -9.02 4.96 -2.40
C THR A 74 -9.21 6.11 -3.38
N THR A 75 -8.47 6.12 -4.49
CA THR A 75 -8.61 7.15 -5.52
C THR A 75 -10.05 7.23 -6.02
N GLU A 76 -10.65 6.09 -6.35
CA GLU A 76 -12.02 6.08 -6.85
C GLU A 76 -13.02 6.57 -5.80
N MET A 77 -12.79 6.22 -4.54
CA MET A 77 -13.66 6.68 -3.46
C MET A 77 -13.53 8.18 -3.22
N VAL A 78 -12.31 8.72 -3.33
CA VAL A 78 -12.11 10.17 -3.21
C VAL A 78 -12.86 10.87 -4.33
N LYS A 79 -12.77 10.38 -5.56
CA LYS A 79 -13.48 10.97 -6.69
C LYS A 79 -14.98 10.90 -6.53
N ALA A 80 -15.49 9.82 -5.97
CA ALA A 80 -16.94 9.61 -5.84
C ALA A 80 -17.54 10.38 -4.67
N ASN A 81 -16.84 10.41 -3.54
CA ASN A 81 -17.41 10.90 -2.28
C ASN A 81 -16.91 12.28 -1.85
N HIS A 82 -15.85 12.77 -2.49
CA HIS A 82 -15.30 14.12 -2.26
C HIS A 82 -15.00 14.42 -0.78
N PRO A 83 -14.22 13.55 -0.10
CA PRO A 83 -13.82 13.86 1.28
C PRO A 83 -12.95 15.10 1.29
N ILE A 84 -13.13 15.95 2.29
CA ILE A 84 -12.43 17.23 2.37
C ILE A 84 -11.51 17.24 3.58
N GLY A 85 -10.23 17.53 3.34
CA GLY A 85 -9.25 17.66 4.40
C GLY A 85 -8.70 16.35 4.88
N PHE A 86 -7.79 16.45 5.84
CA PHE A 86 -7.03 15.27 6.29
C PHE A 86 -7.91 14.21 6.95
N VAL A 87 -8.80 14.65 7.88
CA VAL A 87 -9.57 13.68 8.67
C VAL A 87 -10.50 12.86 7.79
N GLU A 88 -11.23 13.51 6.87
CA GLU A 88 -12.14 12.79 6.00
C GLU A 88 -11.39 11.89 5.02
N ASN A 89 -10.26 12.36 4.51
CA ASN A 89 -9.44 11.55 3.60
C ASN A 89 -8.81 10.38 4.32
N LYS A 90 -8.51 10.50 5.61
CA LYS A 90 -7.99 9.39 6.39
C LYS A 90 -9.03 8.26 6.49
N LYS A 91 -10.29 8.63 6.74
CA LYS A 91 -11.36 7.61 6.77
C LYS A 91 -11.49 6.93 5.42
N THR A 92 -11.44 7.71 4.35
CA THR A 92 -11.53 7.15 2.99
C THR A 92 -10.34 6.23 2.71
N ALA A 93 -9.15 6.61 3.15
CA ALA A 93 -7.96 5.77 2.98
C ALA A 93 -8.11 4.44 3.71
N GLN A 94 -8.66 4.47 4.92
CA GLN A 94 -8.90 3.25 5.67
C GLN A 94 -9.91 2.35 4.96
N GLN A 95 -10.96 2.94 4.39
CA GLN A 95 -11.96 2.19 3.64
C GLN A 95 -11.41 1.61 2.34
N GLY A 96 -10.62 2.40 1.61
CA GLY A 96 -9.99 1.90 0.38
C GLY A 96 -9.01 0.78 0.65
N GLY A 97 -8.20 0.95 1.69
CA GLY A 97 -7.28 -0.12 2.10
C GLY A 97 -8.02 -1.37 2.54
N LYS A 98 -9.18 -1.20 3.19
CA LYS A 98 -9.97 -2.35 3.64
C LYS A 98 -10.47 -3.20 2.48
N ILE A 99 -10.80 -2.58 1.34
CA ILE A 99 -11.20 -3.33 0.16
C ILE A 99 -10.09 -4.30 -0.24
N ALA A 100 -8.85 -3.82 -0.30
CA ALA A 100 -7.71 -4.67 -0.61
C ALA A 100 -7.45 -5.68 0.51
N GLY A 101 -7.60 -5.24 1.76
CA GLY A 101 -7.39 -6.13 2.91
C GLY A 101 -8.37 -7.28 2.96
N ASP A 102 -9.64 -7.02 2.64
CA ASP A 102 -10.65 -8.07 2.60
C ASP A 102 -10.32 -9.08 1.48
N ALA A 103 -9.89 -8.59 0.32
CA ALA A 103 -9.50 -9.45 -0.78
C ALA A 103 -8.27 -10.29 -0.40
N ARG A 104 -7.29 -9.67 0.27
CA ARG A 104 -6.10 -10.39 0.74
C ARG A 104 -6.49 -11.52 1.71
N LYS A 105 -7.37 -11.23 2.65
CA LYS A 105 -7.79 -12.23 3.62
C LYS A 105 -8.50 -13.40 2.95
N GLU A 106 -9.31 -13.11 1.94
CA GLU A 106 -9.99 -14.16 1.20
C GLU A 106 -9.00 -15.06 0.48
N LEU A 107 -8.00 -14.47 -0.15
CA LEU A 107 -6.97 -15.25 -0.84
C LEU A 107 -6.17 -16.09 0.16
N GLU A 108 -5.78 -15.51 1.28
CA GLU A 108 -5.02 -16.24 2.30
C GLU A 108 -5.81 -17.42 2.85
N LYS A 109 -7.12 -17.24 2.99
CA LYS A 109 -7.98 -18.31 3.46
C LYS A 109 -8.02 -19.47 2.48
N LYS A 110 -8.08 -19.18 1.20
CA LYS A 110 -8.18 -20.21 0.16
C LYS A 110 -6.86 -20.91 -0.12
N THR A 111 -5.74 -20.22 0.07
CA THR A 111 -4.42 -20.78 -0.24
C THR A 111 -3.70 -21.30 0.99
N GLN A 112 -4.15 -20.92 2.19
CA GLN A 112 -3.48 -21.22 3.46
C GLN A 112 -2.07 -20.64 3.51
N LYS A 113 -1.83 -19.54 2.79
CA LYS A 113 -0.54 -18.86 2.75
C LYS A 113 -0.75 -17.38 3.02
N LYS A 114 0.21 -16.77 3.70
CA LYS A 114 0.20 -15.32 3.93
C LYS A 114 0.70 -14.59 2.70
N VAL A 115 0.06 -13.46 2.39
CA VAL A 115 0.51 -12.58 1.33
C VAL A 115 1.77 -11.82 1.75
N VAL A 116 1.78 -11.29 2.97
CA VAL A 116 2.98 -10.64 3.50
C VAL A 116 4.03 -11.70 3.72
N SER A 117 5.20 -11.50 3.14
CA SER A 117 6.21 -12.52 3.03
C SER A 117 7.60 -11.93 3.27
N PRO A 118 8.52 -12.67 3.89
CA PRO A 118 9.91 -12.21 4.02
C PRO A 118 10.66 -12.20 2.70
N THR A 119 10.09 -12.78 1.64
CA THR A 119 10.73 -12.80 0.33
C THR A 119 10.89 -11.39 -0.22
N ASN A 120 12.08 -11.07 -0.71
CA ASN A 120 12.39 -9.80 -1.35
C ASN A 120 12.35 -9.96 -2.85
N TYR A 121 11.61 -9.07 -3.53
CA TYR A 121 11.56 -9.09 -4.97
C TYR A 121 12.89 -8.67 -5.59
N LEU A 122 13.61 -7.72 -4.96
CA LEU A 122 14.94 -7.33 -5.40
C LEU A 122 15.96 -7.98 -4.48
N PRO A 123 16.37 -9.24 -4.78
CA PRO A 123 17.39 -9.91 -3.97
C PRO A 123 18.73 -9.27 -4.25
N GLU A 124 19.61 -9.35 -3.33
CA GLU A 124 20.91 -8.86 -3.59
C GLU A 124 21.54 -9.61 -4.68
N LYS A 125 21.35 -9.91 -4.90
CA LYS A 125 21.82 -10.46 -5.53
C LYS A 125 22.03 -11.49 -5.75
N LYS A 126 21.62 -11.61 -5.87
CA LYS A 126 21.63 -12.37 -6.00
C LYS A 126 22.07 -12.85 -6.59
N THR A 127 21.88 -12.68 -6.86
CA THR A 127 22.20 -13.13 -7.35
C THR A 127 23.03 -13.86 -7.15
N LYS A 128 23.23 -13.89 -6.64
CA LYS A 128 23.89 -14.61 -6.33
C LYS A 128 23.86 -15.85 -6.30
N LYS A 129 23.34 -16.19 -6.34
CA LYS A 129 23.24 -17.20 -6.36
C LYS A 129 23.16 -17.90 -7.06
N ILE A 130 22.97 -17.71 -7.42
CA ILE A 130 22.98 -18.36 -8.03
C ILE A 130 23.66 -18.82 -8.44
N GLY A 131 23.87 -18.75 -8.30
CA GLY A 131 24.47 -19.20 -8.64
C GLY A 131 24.88 -19.75 -8.63
#